data_a0b13f782ef0bf08766ea3ea04d6c0cb
#
_entry.id   a0b13f782ef0bf08766ea3ea04d6c0cb
#
_cell.length_a   1.000
_cell.length_b   1.000
_cell.length_c   1.000
_cell.angle_alpha   90.00
_cell.angle_beta   90.00
_cell.angle_gamma   90.00
#
_symmetry.space_group_name_H-M   'P 1'
#
loop_
_entity.id
_entity.type
_entity.pdbx_description
1 polymer ?
#
loop_
_entity_poly.entity_id
_entity_poly.type
_entity_poly.pdbx_seq_one_letter_code
_entity_poly.pdbx_strand_id
1 'polypeptide(L)'
;MTDPATVLAAAGGGAPTVGPLRAGLVVLLVAVGGFFLLVGTVGLLRLPTVYNRLHATSKATTLGAASVFLAGFVFFGPGGAGLTCLLGIGFLFLTAPTGGHVISRAAHRMGIDFSGSAAWPLGPSEADREDSDD
;
A
#
# COMPACT_ATOMS: atom_id res chain seq x y z
N MET A 1 -8.54 41.06 5.70
CA MET A 1 -9.59 40.06 5.96
C MET A 1 -9.86 39.38 4.63
N THR A 2 -9.19 38.25 4.39
CA THR A 2 -9.32 37.50 3.13
C THR A 2 -10.66 36.77 3.14
N ASP A 3 -11.49 37.09 2.18
CA ASP A 3 -12.81 36.46 1.99
C ASP A 3 -12.65 34.95 1.77
N PRO A 4 -13.35 34.10 2.53
CA PRO A 4 -13.27 32.64 2.36
C PRO A 4 -13.61 32.18 0.93
N ALA A 5 -14.40 32.94 0.18
CA ALA A 5 -14.71 32.67 -1.19
C ALA A 5 -13.49 32.85 -2.12
N THR A 6 -12.61 33.81 -1.86
CA THR A 6 -11.37 34.00 -2.63
C THR A 6 -10.32 32.95 -2.30
N VAL A 7 -10.27 32.47 -1.06
CA VAL A 7 -9.39 31.36 -0.68
C VAL A 7 -9.87 30.05 -1.33
N LEU A 8 -11.18 29.80 -1.38
CA LEU A 8 -11.75 28.64 -2.07
C LEU A 8 -11.54 28.71 -3.58
N ALA A 9 -11.67 29.89 -4.19
CA ALA A 9 -11.41 30.07 -5.62
C ALA A 9 -9.93 29.94 -5.97
N ALA A 10 -9.02 30.34 -5.07
CA ALA A 10 -7.59 30.14 -5.24
C ALA A 10 -7.16 28.69 -5.02
N ALA A 11 -7.82 27.96 -4.11
CA ALA A 11 -7.65 26.53 -3.90
C ALA A 11 -8.29 25.71 -5.04
N GLY A 12 -9.34 26.24 -5.68
CA GLY A 12 -9.97 25.69 -6.87
C GLY A 12 -9.32 26.15 -8.19
N GLY A 13 -8.01 26.39 -8.19
CA GLY A 13 -7.26 26.72 -9.41
C GLY A 13 -7.64 25.77 -10.52
N GLY A 14 -8.39 26.28 -11.51
CA GLY A 14 -9.12 25.67 -12.61
C GLY A 14 -8.95 24.16 -12.74
N ALA A 15 -9.94 23.42 -12.29
CA ALA A 15 -9.93 21.96 -12.51
C ALA A 15 -9.62 21.73 -14.01
N PRO A 16 -8.58 20.96 -14.34
CA PRO A 16 -8.24 20.74 -15.74
C PRO A 16 -9.47 20.17 -16.44
N THR A 17 -9.84 20.77 -17.58
CA THR A 17 -10.92 20.25 -18.41
C THR A 17 -10.52 18.89 -18.94
N VAL A 18 -10.91 17.85 -18.20
CA VAL A 18 -10.58 16.46 -18.52
C VAL A 18 -11.54 15.97 -19.60
N GLY A 19 -11.01 15.55 -20.74
CA GLY A 19 -11.81 14.88 -21.76
C GLY A 19 -12.47 13.61 -21.19
N PRO A 20 -13.58 13.14 -21.79
CA PRO A 20 -14.38 12.03 -21.24
C PRO A 20 -13.57 10.74 -21.07
N LEU A 21 -12.63 10.46 -21.96
CA LEU A 21 -11.74 9.30 -21.87
C LEU A 21 -10.80 9.39 -20.63
N ARG A 22 -10.24 10.56 -20.40
CA ARG A 22 -9.34 10.82 -19.26
C ARG A 22 -10.11 10.75 -17.94
N ALA A 23 -11.32 11.31 -17.90
CA ALA A 23 -12.21 11.21 -16.74
C ALA A 23 -12.56 9.75 -16.43
N GLY A 24 -12.91 8.95 -17.45
CA GLY A 24 -13.16 7.52 -17.28
C GLY A 24 -11.97 6.74 -16.73
N LEU A 25 -10.76 7.04 -17.21
CA LEU A 25 -9.54 6.40 -16.73
C LEU A 25 -9.24 6.77 -15.26
N VAL A 26 -9.44 8.03 -14.89
CA VAL A 26 -9.26 8.48 -13.49
C VAL A 26 -10.24 7.76 -12.57
N VAL A 27 -11.52 7.68 -12.94
CA VAL A 27 -12.55 6.98 -12.14
C VAL A 27 -12.19 5.50 -11.99
N LEU A 28 -11.76 4.85 -13.06
CA LEU A 28 -11.34 3.45 -13.03
C LEU A 28 -10.16 3.24 -12.08
N LEU A 29 -9.13 4.06 -12.16
CA LEU A 29 -7.93 3.96 -11.30
C LEU A 29 -8.27 4.21 -9.83
N VAL A 30 -9.14 5.19 -9.54
CA VAL A 30 -9.60 5.45 -8.17
C VAL A 30 -10.43 4.27 -7.65
N ALA A 31 -11.31 3.71 -8.45
CA ALA A 31 -12.13 2.55 -8.08
C ALA A 31 -11.26 1.32 -7.78
N VAL A 32 -10.29 1.02 -8.64
CA VAL A 32 -9.33 -0.06 -8.43
C VAL A 32 -8.50 0.18 -7.17
N GLY A 33 -7.96 1.39 -7.00
CA GLY A 33 -7.20 1.76 -5.81
C GLY A 33 -8.01 1.63 -4.53
N GLY A 34 -9.23 2.14 -4.51
CA GLY A 34 -10.17 2.03 -3.40
C GLY A 34 -10.52 0.58 -3.07
N PHE A 35 -10.76 -0.25 -4.08
CA PHE A 35 -11.01 -1.68 -3.90
C PHE A 35 -9.84 -2.38 -3.20
N PHE A 36 -8.61 -2.18 -3.65
CA PHE A 36 -7.43 -2.79 -3.02
C PHE A 36 -7.21 -2.29 -1.59
N LEU A 37 -7.45 -0.99 -1.31
CA LEU A 37 -7.35 -0.44 0.03
C LEU A 37 -8.41 -1.05 0.96
N LEU A 38 -9.65 -1.20 0.52
CA LEU A 38 -10.72 -1.85 1.29
C LEU A 38 -10.40 -3.32 1.57
N VAL A 39 -9.99 -4.08 0.55
CA VAL A 39 -9.60 -5.49 0.72
C VAL A 39 -8.42 -5.61 1.68
N GLY A 40 -7.44 -4.72 1.60
CA GLY A 40 -6.31 -4.69 2.53
C GLY A 40 -6.73 -4.39 3.97
N THR A 41 -7.65 -3.45 4.16
CA THR A 41 -8.19 -3.11 5.50
C THR A 41 -8.96 -4.29 6.09
N VAL A 42 -9.80 -4.95 5.31
CA VAL A 42 -10.52 -6.17 5.74
C VAL A 42 -9.50 -7.29 6.05
N GLY A 43 -8.48 -7.45 5.22
CA GLY A 43 -7.40 -8.41 5.45
C GLY A 43 -6.67 -8.17 6.77
N LEU A 44 -6.36 -6.90 7.08
CA LEU A 44 -5.71 -6.53 8.35
C LEU A 44 -6.55 -6.89 9.58
N LEU A 45 -7.86 -6.72 9.50
CA LEU A 45 -8.78 -6.99 10.62
C LEU A 45 -9.12 -8.48 10.78
N ARG A 46 -9.13 -9.23 9.69
CA ARG A 46 -9.72 -10.57 9.65
C ARG A 46 -8.70 -11.70 9.58
N LEU A 47 -7.46 -11.44 9.19
CA LEU A 47 -6.42 -12.47 9.12
C LEU A 47 -5.81 -12.76 10.50
N PRO A 48 -5.67 -14.05 10.88
CA PRO A 48 -5.22 -14.44 12.21
C PRO A 48 -3.72 -14.24 12.44
N THR A 49 -2.89 -14.32 11.41
CA THR A 49 -1.43 -14.29 11.53
C THR A 49 -0.83 -12.95 11.13
N VAL A 50 0.22 -12.53 11.85
CA VAL A 50 0.95 -11.27 11.60
C VAL A 50 1.50 -11.21 10.16
N TYR A 51 2.01 -12.32 9.66
CA TYR A 51 2.59 -12.40 8.31
C TYR A 51 1.53 -12.24 7.21
N ASN A 52 0.36 -12.86 7.38
CA ASN A 52 -0.76 -12.69 6.44
C ASN A 52 -1.28 -11.24 6.46
N ARG A 53 -1.31 -10.59 7.63
CA ARG A 53 -1.65 -9.17 7.75
C ARG A 53 -0.65 -8.28 7.03
N LEU A 54 0.66 -8.53 7.21
CA LEU A 54 1.71 -7.81 6.50
C LEU A 54 1.58 -7.95 4.99
N HIS A 55 1.29 -9.16 4.50
CA HIS A 55 1.11 -9.41 3.07
C HIS A 55 -0.12 -8.68 2.51
N ALA A 56 -1.25 -8.71 3.21
CA ALA A 56 -2.47 -7.99 2.83
C ALA A 56 -2.24 -6.48 2.81
N THR A 57 -1.60 -5.93 3.85
CA THR A 57 -1.30 -4.50 3.97
C THR A 57 -0.31 -4.06 2.88
N SER A 58 0.73 -4.84 2.60
CA SER A 58 1.71 -4.51 1.56
C SER A 58 1.06 -4.43 0.18
N LYS A 59 0.19 -5.38 -0.17
CA LYS A 59 -0.57 -5.33 -1.44
C LYS A 59 -1.53 -4.16 -1.51
N ALA A 60 -2.25 -3.88 -0.42
CA ALA A 60 -3.17 -2.74 -0.35
C ALA A 60 -2.44 -1.42 -0.56
N THR A 61 -1.30 -1.25 0.12
CA THR A 61 -0.53 -0.01 0.05
C THR A 61 0.12 0.17 -1.32
N THR A 62 0.77 -0.87 -1.86
CA THR A 62 1.48 -0.73 -3.14
C THR A 62 0.52 -0.60 -4.32
N LEU A 63 -0.47 -1.48 -4.46
CA LEU A 63 -1.40 -1.45 -5.58
C LEU A 63 -2.49 -0.39 -5.39
N GLY A 64 -3.05 -0.30 -4.17
CA GLY A 64 -4.13 0.62 -3.88
C GLY A 64 -3.68 2.08 -3.92
N ALA A 65 -2.67 2.44 -3.12
CA ALA A 65 -2.19 3.82 -3.08
C ALA A 65 -1.51 4.23 -4.39
N ALA A 66 -0.72 3.35 -5.03
CA ALA A 66 -0.12 3.66 -6.33
C ALA A 66 -1.19 3.94 -7.40
N SER A 67 -2.29 3.20 -7.42
CA SER A 67 -3.41 3.44 -8.35
C SER A 67 -4.05 4.81 -8.12
N VAL A 68 -4.24 5.22 -6.86
CA VAL A 68 -4.79 6.53 -6.52
C VAL A 68 -3.83 7.66 -6.92
N PHE A 69 -2.53 7.52 -6.64
CA PHE A 69 -1.53 8.50 -7.09
C PHE A 69 -1.45 8.57 -8.62
N LEU A 70 -1.56 7.43 -9.29
CA LEU A 70 -1.57 7.38 -10.76
C LEU A 70 -2.82 8.07 -11.32
N ALA A 71 -3.98 7.90 -10.68
CA ALA A 71 -5.18 8.66 -11.01
C ALA A 71 -4.96 10.17 -10.87
N GLY A 72 -4.30 10.60 -9.81
CA GLY A 72 -3.89 12.00 -9.61
C GLY A 72 -2.96 12.49 -10.72
N PHE A 73 -1.95 11.70 -11.10
CA PHE A 73 -1.06 12.02 -12.21
C PHE A 73 -1.83 12.17 -13.53
N VAL A 74 -2.74 11.24 -13.82
CA VAL A 74 -3.59 11.31 -15.02
C VAL A 74 -4.50 12.54 -14.96
N PHE A 75 -5.04 12.88 -13.78
CA PHE A 75 -5.95 14.02 -13.60
C PHE A 75 -5.24 15.37 -13.76
N PHE A 76 -4.10 15.57 -13.15
CA PHE A 76 -3.36 16.84 -13.19
C PHE A 76 -2.45 16.96 -14.44
N GLY A 77 -2.08 15.83 -15.04
CA GLY A 77 -1.15 15.79 -16.15
C GLY A 77 0.32 15.98 -15.73
N PRO A 78 1.25 16.12 -16.68
CA PRO A 78 2.69 16.19 -16.41
C PRO A 78 3.16 17.52 -15.77
N GLY A 79 2.24 18.33 -15.28
CA GLY A 79 2.54 19.57 -14.54
C GLY A 79 2.94 19.31 -13.08
N GLY A 80 3.21 20.40 -12.32
CA GLY A 80 3.75 20.32 -10.96
C GLY A 80 2.99 19.37 -10.00
N ALA A 81 1.66 19.43 -9.97
CA ALA A 81 0.84 18.55 -9.12
C ALA A 81 0.89 17.08 -9.58
N GLY A 82 0.88 16.81 -10.88
CA GLY A 82 1.01 15.45 -11.40
C GLY A 82 2.41 14.88 -11.12
N LEU A 83 3.47 15.67 -11.26
CA LEU A 83 4.83 15.25 -10.94
C LEU A 83 4.96 14.88 -9.46
N THR A 84 4.29 15.62 -8.56
CA THR A 84 4.23 15.28 -7.13
C THR A 84 3.58 13.92 -6.90
N CYS A 85 2.50 13.59 -7.61
CA CYS A 85 1.90 12.25 -7.55
C CYS A 85 2.86 11.15 -8.02
N LEU A 86 3.61 11.39 -9.08
CA LEU A 86 4.61 10.44 -9.58
C LEU A 86 5.77 10.23 -8.60
N LEU A 87 6.26 11.31 -7.97
CA LEU A 87 7.24 11.23 -6.89
C LEU A 87 6.69 10.46 -5.69
N GLY A 88 5.41 10.65 -5.36
CA GLY A 88 4.72 9.89 -4.31
C GLY A 88 4.72 8.38 -4.58
N ILE A 89 4.49 7.96 -5.82
CA ILE A 89 4.58 6.56 -6.24
C ILE A 89 6.01 6.04 -6.01
N GLY A 90 7.02 6.76 -6.49
CA GLY A 90 8.42 6.38 -6.32
C GLY A 90 8.81 6.23 -4.85
N PHE A 91 8.43 7.20 -4.02
CA PHE A 91 8.65 7.16 -2.58
C PHE A 91 7.93 5.98 -1.90
N LEU A 92 6.69 5.70 -2.30
CA LEU A 92 5.92 4.58 -1.80
C LEU A 92 6.60 3.24 -2.09
N PHE A 93 7.06 3.02 -3.33
CA PHE A 93 7.75 1.78 -3.72
C PHE A 93 9.11 1.62 -3.05
N LEU A 94 9.77 2.71 -2.70
CA LEU A 94 11.03 2.67 -1.96
C LEU A 94 10.80 2.36 -0.47
N THR A 95 9.74 2.93 0.13
CA THR A 95 9.50 2.87 1.58
C THR A 95 8.76 1.61 1.99
N ALA A 96 7.81 1.13 1.19
CA ALA A 96 6.96 -0.02 1.53
C ALA A 96 7.77 -1.32 1.73
N PRO A 97 8.73 -1.72 0.89
CA PRO A 97 9.56 -2.90 1.11
C PRO A 97 10.42 -2.78 2.38
N THR A 98 11.01 -1.60 2.61
CA THR A 98 11.86 -1.35 3.78
C THR A 98 11.08 -1.47 5.07
N GLY A 99 9.88 -0.87 5.14
CA GLY A 99 8.98 -0.97 6.29
C GLY A 99 8.57 -2.40 6.59
N GLY A 100 8.17 -3.17 5.58
CA GLY A 100 7.80 -4.58 5.72
C GLY A 100 8.95 -5.44 6.25
N HIS A 101 10.17 -5.19 5.79
CA HIS A 101 11.37 -5.90 6.24
C HIS A 101 11.69 -5.64 7.72
N VAL A 102 11.59 -4.39 8.16
CA VAL A 102 11.83 -4.02 9.56
C VAL A 102 10.79 -4.65 10.48
N ILE A 103 9.50 -4.59 10.12
CA ILE A 103 8.41 -5.17 10.91
C ILE A 103 8.54 -6.69 10.99
N SER A 104 8.82 -7.37 9.88
CA SER A 104 9.01 -8.81 9.84
C SER A 104 10.18 -9.25 10.72
N ARG A 105 11.31 -8.53 10.68
CA ARG A 105 12.47 -8.80 11.53
C ARG A 105 12.18 -8.57 13.02
N ALA A 106 11.40 -7.54 13.36
CA ALA A 106 10.99 -7.26 14.72
C ALA A 106 10.06 -8.37 15.25
N ALA A 107 9.08 -8.82 14.47
CA ALA A 107 8.18 -9.92 14.81
C ALA A 107 8.95 -11.22 15.08
N HIS A 108 9.92 -11.54 14.23
CA HIS A 108 10.79 -12.70 14.44
C HIS A 108 11.60 -12.63 15.73
N ARG A 109 12.16 -11.45 16.06
CA ARG A 109 12.91 -11.25 17.32
C ARG A 109 12.04 -11.35 18.57
N MET A 110 10.75 -11.10 18.47
CA MET A 110 9.79 -11.24 19.57
C MET A 110 9.25 -12.67 19.73
N GLY A 111 9.76 -13.65 18.96
CA GLY A 111 9.36 -15.05 19.08
C GLY A 111 7.94 -15.31 18.58
N ILE A 112 7.42 -14.48 17.66
CA ILE A 112 6.12 -14.72 17.03
C ILE A 112 6.33 -15.79 15.98
N ASP A 113 5.88 -17.01 16.28
CA ASP A 113 5.97 -18.15 15.40
C ASP A 113 5.22 -17.94 14.08
N PHE A 114 5.81 -18.49 13.01
CA PHE A 114 5.15 -18.66 11.73
C PHE A 114 4.07 -19.76 11.89
N SER A 115 2.89 -19.40 12.38
CA SER A 115 1.75 -20.31 12.44
C SER A 115 1.28 -20.66 11.03
N GLY A 116 1.86 -21.68 10.46
CA GLY A 116 1.49 -22.24 9.14
C GLY A 116 2.72 -22.79 8.44
N SER A 117 2.86 -24.07 8.38
CA SER A 117 3.63 -25.01 7.54
C SER A 117 4.69 -24.50 6.53
N ALA A 118 5.27 -23.34 6.72
CA ALA A 118 6.50 -22.94 6.07
C ALA A 118 7.64 -23.26 7.03
N ALA A 119 8.02 -24.53 7.09
CA ALA A 119 9.30 -24.91 7.67
C ALA A 119 10.39 -24.07 7.01
N TRP A 120 11.13 -23.34 7.82
CA TRP A 120 12.30 -22.63 7.33
C TRP A 120 13.28 -23.67 6.75
N PRO A 121 13.73 -23.55 5.48
CA PRO A 121 14.50 -24.60 4.84
C PRO A 121 15.89 -24.88 5.46
N LEU A 122 16.24 -24.19 6.53
CA LEU A 122 17.53 -24.31 7.24
C LEU A 122 17.38 -24.45 8.77
N GLY A 123 16.17 -24.64 9.29
CA GLY A 123 15.96 -24.99 10.69
C GLY A 123 15.92 -26.50 10.88
N PRO A 124 16.42 -27.05 12.03
CA PRO A 124 16.26 -28.46 12.32
C PRO A 124 14.77 -28.81 12.27
N SER A 125 14.42 -29.84 11.48
CA SER A 125 13.05 -30.35 11.41
C SER A 125 12.65 -30.90 12.78
N GLU A 126 11.35 -30.87 13.11
CA GLU A 126 10.88 -31.49 14.35
C GLU A 126 11.30 -32.97 14.45
N ALA A 127 11.52 -33.63 13.32
CA ALA A 127 12.09 -34.97 13.25
C ALA A 127 13.51 -35.05 13.82
N ASP A 128 14.33 -33.99 13.69
CA ASP A 128 15.68 -33.94 14.25
C ASP A 128 15.70 -33.72 15.78
N ARG A 129 14.55 -33.33 16.37
CA ARG A 129 14.43 -33.13 17.82
C ARG A 129 13.97 -34.40 18.53
N GLU A 130 13.18 -35.24 17.89
CA GLU A 130 12.75 -36.52 18.47
C GLU A 130 13.91 -37.52 18.58
N ASP A 131 14.89 -37.50 17.66
CA ASP A 131 16.08 -38.35 17.69
C ASP A 131 17.16 -37.93 18.71
N SER A 132 17.02 -36.77 19.34
CA SER A 132 17.99 -36.28 20.33
C SER A 132 17.60 -36.56 21.80
N ASP A 133 16.41 -37.08 22.04
CA ASP A 133 15.90 -37.38 23.40
C ASP A 133 15.89 -38.89 23.74
N ASP A 134 16.47 -39.76 22.84
CA ASP A 134 16.78 -41.16 23.11
C ASP A 134 18.29 -41.33 23.34
#